data_a10f41c212af1e2caa080dc6a925bfef
#
_entry.id   a10f41c212af1e2caa080dc6a925bfef
#
_cell.length_a   1.000
_cell.length_b   1.000
_cell.length_c   1.000
_cell.angle_alpha   90.00
_cell.angle_beta   90.00
_cell.angle_gamma   90.00
#
_symmetry.space_group_name_H-M   'P 1'
#
loop_
_entity.id
_entity.type
_entity.pdbx_description
1 polymer ?
#
loop_
_entity_poly.entity_id
_entity_poly.type
_entity_poly.pdbx_seq_one_letter_code
_entity_poly.pdbx_strand_id
1 'polypeptide(L)'
;LIELKTTDADGKISFIADLPIDGTYYVKELYAPDGFVTTGEEQEFVFEYQGDKEVEASYEFVFEDEPTTVELSKTDLTTGEELPGARLQLTDENGAVVEEWTSTKEPHIIKELVVGKSYTLTENKPADGYATAESITFTVENTAEIQKQVMEDDVTKVKISKTDITGDNEIEGAKLTITDENGNIVETWTSGKEPHYIEKLPIGKYTLKEEQAPNGYVVAEEITFEVADTAEIQKVAMKDDTAKGRLIIEKTDKDTGAALKDAEFELRDADGKVVETLTTDENGHATSGLLAIGTYKDGKFDKAATYYLVETKAPEGYQLDETKHEVTFTYVDDKTPVIEVIQKVTNEKLPEDTPFVSNPKTGDDTNLWIPALCLILSAGGLIGMGVASRRKKKKGGR
;
A
#
# COMPACT_ATOMS: atom_id res chain seq x y z
N LEU A 1 -49.66 38.17 -38.52
CA LEU A 1 -48.38 38.15 -39.26
C LEU A 1 -48.69 38.75 -40.67
N ILE A 2 -47.91 39.77 -41.00
CA ILE A 2 -48.02 40.47 -42.28
C ILE A 2 -46.99 39.91 -43.25
N GLU A 3 -45.74 39.88 -42.85
CA GLU A 3 -44.65 39.35 -43.64
C GLU A 3 -43.59 38.67 -42.70
N LEU A 4 -42.92 37.65 -43.19
CA LEU A 4 -41.82 36.99 -42.53
C LEU A 4 -40.63 36.96 -43.50
N LYS A 5 -39.45 37.40 -43.02
CA LYS A 5 -38.21 37.42 -43.79
C LYS A 5 -37.03 37.06 -42.92
N THR A 6 -35.93 36.66 -43.55
CA THR A 6 -34.64 36.43 -42.92
C THR A 6 -33.67 37.53 -43.38
N THR A 7 -32.82 38.01 -42.45
CA THR A 7 -31.74 38.95 -42.76
C THR A 7 -30.78 38.39 -43.79
N ASP A 8 -30.18 39.24 -44.59
CA ASP A 8 -29.13 38.88 -45.55
C ASP A 8 -27.77 38.71 -44.82
N ALA A 9 -26.70 38.48 -45.61
CA ALA A 9 -25.37 38.29 -45.10
C ALA A 9 -24.76 39.52 -44.36
N ASP A 10 -25.31 40.71 -44.63
CA ASP A 10 -24.94 41.98 -43.99
C ASP A 10 -25.86 42.30 -42.77
N GLY A 11 -26.67 41.33 -42.35
CA GLY A 11 -27.62 41.48 -41.24
C GLY A 11 -28.80 42.39 -41.56
N LYS A 12 -29.08 42.65 -42.84
CA LYS A 12 -30.13 43.59 -43.26
C LYS A 12 -31.35 42.89 -43.84
N ILE A 13 -32.48 43.50 -43.60
CA ILE A 13 -33.79 43.05 -44.13
C ILE A 13 -34.63 44.26 -44.51
N SER A 14 -35.36 44.17 -45.63
CA SER A 14 -36.32 45.22 -46.02
C SER A 14 -37.68 44.60 -46.20
N PHE A 15 -38.65 45.17 -45.58
CA PHE A 15 -40.07 44.90 -45.79
C PHE A 15 -40.62 45.95 -46.79
N ILE A 16 -41.26 45.48 -47.84
CA ILE A 16 -41.93 46.31 -48.78
C ILE A 16 -43.39 45.87 -48.72
N ALA A 17 -44.16 46.49 -47.86
CA ALA A 17 -45.56 46.17 -47.67
C ALA A 17 -46.42 47.38 -47.83
N ASP A 18 -47.57 47.22 -48.50
CA ASP A 18 -48.62 48.26 -48.64
C ASP A 18 -49.41 48.23 -47.34
N LEU A 19 -48.99 49.00 -46.35
CA LEU A 19 -49.62 49.04 -45.03
C LEU A 19 -50.57 50.29 -44.91
N PRO A 20 -51.77 50.11 -44.32
CA PRO A 20 -52.66 51.21 -44.04
C PRO A 20 -51.96 52.27 -43.13
N ILE A 21 -52.28 53.55 -43.46
CA ILE A 21 -51.89 54.68 -42.64
C ILE A 21 -52.64 54.64 -41.30
N ASP A 22 -52.03 55.21 -40.26
CA ASP A 22 -52.53 55.24 -38.89
C ASP A 22 -52.73 53.85 -38.22
N GLY A 23 -52.20 52.76 -38.80
CA GLY A 23 -52.11 51.44 -38.17
C GLY A 23 -50.90 51.34 -37.29
N THR A 24 -51.07 50.71 -36.14
CA THR A 24 -49.89 50.34 -35.28
C THR A 24 -49.34 48.98 -35.71
N TYR A 25 -48.05 48.93 -35.97
CA TYR A 25 -47.33 47.74 -36.45
C TYR A 25 -46.17 47.42 -35.51
N TYR A 26 -45.76 46.17 -35.54
CA TYR A 26 -44.68 45.68 -34.74
C TYR A 26 -43.70 44.91 -35.63
N VAL A 27 -42.41 45.19 -35.44
CA VAL A 27 -41.30 44.32 -35.92
C VAL A 27 -40.80 43.56 -34.78
N LYS A 28 -40.69 42.26 -34.94
CA LYS A 28 -40.23 41.34 -33.92
C LYS A 28 -39.24 40.36 -34.51
N GLU A 29 -38.14 40.17 -33.83
CA GLU A 29 -37.23 39.05 -34.09
C GLU A 29 -37.83 37.77 -33.54
N LEU A 30 -37.91 36.73 -34.38
CA LEU A 30 -38.40 35.40 -33.97
C LEU A 30 -37.28 34.43 -33.66
N TYR A 31 -36.14 34.56 -34.32
CA TYR A 31 -34.97 33.70 -34.20
C TYR A 31 -33.73 34.56 -34.43
N ALA A 32 -32.80 34.54 -33.48
CA ALA A 32 -31.46 35.09 -33.66
C ALA A 32 -30.61 34.17 -34.55
N PRO A 33 -29.50 34.65 -35.09
CA PRO A 33 -28.50 33.81 -35.74
C PRO A 33 -27.93 32.72 -34.80
N ASP A 34 -27.36 31.65 -35.38
CA ASP A 34 -26.71 30.60 -34.61
C ASP A 34 -25.64 31.20 -33.69
N GLY A 35 -25.69 30.84 -32.42
CA GLY A 35 -24.77 31.33 -31.39
C GLY A 35 -25.23 32.60 -30.66
N PHE A 36 -26.35 33.18 -31.05
CA PHE A 36 -26.90 34.37 -30.43
C PHE A 36 -28.25 34.11 -29.75
N VAL A 37 -28.61 35.02 -28.86
CA VAL A 37 -29.82 34.93 -28.03
C VAL A 37 -30.93 35.72 -28.66
N THR A 38 -32.07 35.06 -28.90
CA THR A 38 -33.28 35.75 -29.33
C THR A 38 -33.88 36.54 -28.17
N THR A 39 -33.86 37.85 -28.25
CA THR A 39 -34.41 38.73 -27.19
C THR A 39 -35.93 38.72 -27.16
N GLY A 40 -36.57 38.44 -28.27
CA GLY A 40 -38.02 38.48 -28.42
C GLY A 40 -38.58 39.88 -28.35
N GLU A 41 -37.74 40.90 -28.47
CA GLU A 41 -38.08 42.30 -28.44
C GLU A 41 -38.99 42.66 -29.60
N GLU A 42 -39.97 43.53 -29.35
CA GLU A 42 -40.90 44.06 -30.36
C GLU A 42 -40.68 45.54 -30.43
N GLN A 43 -40.47 46.07 -31.66
CA GLN A 43 -40.38 47.48 -31.88
C GLN A 43 -41.66 47.94 -32.60
N GLU A 44 -42.36 48.89 -31.97
CA GLU A 44 -43.64 49.45 -32.45
C GLU A 44 -43.36 50.62 -33.39
N PHE A 45 -44.15 50.69 -34.46
CA PHE A 45 -44.21 51.86 -35.37
C PHE A 45 -45.57 52.13 -35.90
N VAL A 46 -45.79 53.38 -36.27
CA VAL A 46 -47.03 53.86 -36.85
C VAL A 46 -46.71 54.63 -38.13
N PHE A 47 -47.35 54.31 -39.21
CA PHE A 47 -47.27 55.13 -40.44
C PHE A 47 -48.09 56.37 -40.28
N GLU A 48 -47.42 57.54 -40.12
CA GLU A 48 -48.11 58.83 -40.12
C GLU A 48 -48.11 59.42 -41.50
N TYR A 49 -49.25 60.07 -41.87
CA TYR A 49 -49.37 60.79 -43.12
C TYR A 49 -48.39 61.96 -43.18
N GLN A 50 -47.45 61.94 -44.12
CA GLN A 50 -46.39 62.94 -44.29
C GLN A 50 -46.74 64.05 -45.30
N GLY A 51 -47.94 64.02 -45.90
CA GLY A 51 -48.39 64.98 -46.86
C GLY A 51 -48.45 64.50 -48.33
N ASP A 52 -49.12 65.23 -49.23
CA ASP A 52 -49.50 64.83 -50.62
C ASP A 52 -48.27 64.60 -51.54
N LYS A 53 -47.08 64.85 -51.10
CA LYS A 53 -45.82 64.68 -51.89
C LYS A 53 -44.97 63.52 -51.56
N GLU A 54 -45.23 62.86 -50.43
CA GLU A 54 -44.46 61.66 -50.00
C GLU A 54 -45.28 60.40 -50.25
N VAL A 55 -44.77 59.56 -51.12
CA VAL A 55 -45.43 58.34 -51.58
C VAL A 55 -44.99 57.15 -50.79
N GLU A 56 -43.85 57.25 -50.12
CA GLU A 56 -43.21 56.18 -49.31
C GLU A 56 -42.75 56.74 -48.02
N ALA A 57 -43.00 56.05 -46.93
CA ALA A 57 -42.41 56.26 -45.62
C ALA A 57 -41.48 55.09 -45.28
N SER A 58 -40.32 55.38 -44.76
CA SER A 58 -39.33 54.35 -44.30
C SER A 58 -39.02 54.52 -42.85
N TYR A 59 -38.95 53.40 -42.17
CA TYR A 59 -38.48 53.29 -40.78
C TYR A 59 -37.32 52.34 -40.76
N GLU A 60 -36.31 52.64 -39.90
CA GLU A 60 -35.16 51.80 -39.66
C GLU A 60 -35.24 51.25 -38.24
N PHE A 61 -35.09 49.95 -38.10
CA PHE A 61 -35.06 49.23 -36.82
C PHE A 61 -33.74 48.54 -36.70
N VAL A 62 -33.15 48.61 -35.48
CA VAL A 62 -31.94 47.90 -35.13
C VAL A 62 -32.26 46.95 -33.98
N PHE A 63 -31.97 45.69 -34.21
CA PHE A 63 -31.99 44.66 -33.16
C PHE A 63 -30.53 44.25 -32.91
N GLU A 64 -30.12 44.27 -31.63
CA GLU A 64 -28.79 43.86 -31.20
C GLU A 64 -28.88 42.52 -30.48
N ASP A 65 -28.23 41.52 -31.01
CA ASP A 65 -28.19 40.20 -30.42
C ASP A 65 -26.95 40.06 -29.54
N GLU A 66 -27.13 39.43 -28.38
CA GLU A 66 -26.02 39.08 -27.50
C GLU A 66 -25.60 37.62 -27.78
N PRO A 67 -24.29 37.33 -27.81
CA PRO A 67 -23.82 35.96 -27.96
C PRO A 67 -24.18 35.13 -26.74
N THR A 68 -24.51 33.87 -26.94
CA THR A 68 -24.53 32.90 -25.83
C THR A 68 -23.18 32.85 -25.18
N THR A 69 -23.13 32.70 -23.86
CA THR A 69 -21.87 32.59 -23.10
C THR A 69 -21.97 31.42 -22.14
N VAL A 70 -21.03 30.50 -22.26
CA VAL A 70 -20.88 29.34 -21.36
C VAL A 70 -19.55 29.41 -20.63
N GLU A 71 -19.59 29.32 -19.30
CA GLU A 71 -18.45 29.23 -18.44
C GLU A 71 -18.25 27.76 -18.06
N LEU A 72 -17.07 27.23 -18.36
CA LEU A 72 -16.67 25.84 -18.09
C LEU A 72 -15.58 25.85 -17.04
N SER A 73 -15.92 25.42 -15.82
CA SER A 73 -15.00 25.29 -14.70
C SER A 73 -14.48 23.86 -14.60
N LYS A 74 -13.19 23.71 -14.35
CA LYS A 74 -12.54 22.47 -13.98
C LYS A 74 -11.99 22.59 -12.58
N THR A 75 -12.60 21.90 -11.60
CA THR A 75 -12.32 22.15 -10.18
C THR A 75 -11.87 20.91 -9.42
N ASP A 76 -11.14 21.11 -8.33
CA ASP A 76 -10.84 20.08 -7.33
C ASP A 76 -12.12 19.81 -6.50
N LEU A 77 -12.58 18.57 -6.47
CA LEU A 77 -13.80 18.15 -5.76
C LEU A 77 -13.78 18.51 -4.26
N THR A 78 -12.60 18.53 -3.64
CA THR A 78 -12.46 18.77 -2.19
C THR A 78 -12.44 20.24 -1.86
N THR A 79 -11.71 21.04 -2.66
CA THR A 79 -11.51 22.48 -2.38
C THR A 79 -12.48 23.38 -3.15
N GLY A 80 -12.99 22.92 -4.26
CA GLY A 80 -13.80 23.72 -5.20
C GLY A 80 -12.98 24.77 -5.96
N GLU A 81 -11.66 24.77 -5.85
CA GLU A 81 -10.77 25.67 -6.57
C GLU A 81 -10.56 25.21 -8.01
N GLU A 82 -10.34 26.17 -8.94
CA GLU A 82 -9.99 25.85 -10.31
C GLU A 82 -8.71 25.01 -10.38
N LEU A 83 -8.77 23.92 -11.16
CA LEU A 83 -7.74 22.92 -11.30
C LEU A 83 -7.00 23.06 -12.63
N PRO A 84 -5.77 23.61 -12.67
CA PRO A 84 -5.00 23.75 -13.88
C PRO A 84 -4.35 22.41 -14.31
N GLY A 85 -4.18 22.23 -15.62
CA GLY A 85 -3.38 21.15 -16.19
C GLY A 85 -4.15 19.98 -16.80
N ALA A 86 -5.47 19.95 -16.63
CA ALA A 86 -6.37 18.97 -17.28
C ALA A 86 -6.54 19.31 -18.78
N ARG A 87 -6.54 18.29 -19.64
CA ARG A 87 -6.85 18.43 -21.07
C ARG A 87 -8.32 18.17 -21.31
N LEU A 88 -9.03 19.20 -21.77
CA LEU A 88 -10.45 19.20 -21.97
C LEU A 88 -10.80 19.33 -23.45
N GLN A 89 -11.90 18.73 -23.85
CA GLN A 89 -12.45 18.79 -25.20
C GLN A 89 -13.95 18.99 -25.13
N LEU A 90 -14.46 19.96 -25.89
CA LEU A 90 -15.88 20.14 -26.10
C LEU A 90 -16.27 19.62 -27.48
N THR A 91 -17.28 18.77 -27.54
CA THR A 91 -17.86 18.24 -28.79
C THR A 91 -19.32 18.62 -28.92
N ASP A 92 -19.79 18.76 -30.17
CA ASP A 92 -21.19 18.93 -30.47
C ASP A 92 -22.00 17.61 -30.39
N GLU A 93 -23.28 17.66 -30.67
CA GLU A 93 -24.21 16.52 -30.67
C GLU A 93 -23.85 15.44 -31.71
N ASN A 94 -23.03 15.74 -32.72
CA ASN A 94 -22.58 14.82 -33.75
C ASN A 94 -21.17 14.24 -33.44
N GLY A 95 -20.55 14.66 -32.31
CA GLY A 95 -19.21 14.30 -31.92
C GLY A 95 -18.12 15.09 -32.63
N ALA A 96 -18.46 16.19 -33.36
CA ALA A 96 -17.43 17.07 -33.91
C ALA A 96 -16.82 17.95 -32.82
N VAL A 97 -15.50 18.06 -32.85
CA VAL A 97 -14.74 18.86 -31.87
C VAL A 97 -15.02 20.34 -32.12
N VAL A 98 -15.55 21.02 -31.09
CA VAL A 98 -15.75 22.46 -31.05
C VAL A 98 -14.51 23.17 -30.60
N GLU A 99 -13.94 22.72 -29.48
CA GLU A 99 -12.72 23.30 -28.90
C GLU A 99 -11.97 22.31 -28.04
N GLU A 100 -10.65 22.47 -27.96
CA GLU A 100 -9.73 21.75 -27.05
C GLU A 100 -8.85 22.75 -26.32
N TRP A 101 -8.70 22.58 -25.01
CA TRP A 101 -7.84 23.45 -24.20
C TRP A 101 -7.23 22.70 -23.01
N THR A 102 -6.29 23.36 -22.35
CA THR A 102 -5.77 22.94 -21.06
C THR A 102 -6.36 23.84 -19.99
N SER A 103 -6.93 23.27 -18.93
CA SER A 103 -7.49 24.04 -17.81
C SER A 103 -6.45 24.92 -17.14
N THR A 104 -6.90 26.04 -16.61
CA THR A 104 -6.08 27.07 -15.95
C THR A 104 -6.63 27.32 -14.53
N LYS A 105 -6.14 28.38 -13.87
CA LYS A 105 -6.67 28.86 -12.59
C LYS A 105 -7.96 29.70 -12.74
N GLU A 106 -8.42 29.86 -13.95
CA GLU A 106 -9.63 30.61 -14.28
C GLU A 106 -10.55 29.72 -15.12
N PRO A 107 -11.87 29.86 -14.99
CA PRO A 107 -12.81 29.17 -15.84
C PRO A 107 -12.57 29.47 -17.32
N HIS A 108 -12.88 28.49 -18.17
CA HIS A 108 -12.84 28.68 -19.62
C HIS A 108 -14.16 29.22 -20.15
N ILE A 109 -14.13 30.29 -20.95
CA ILE A 109 -15.32 30.94 -21.51
C ILE A 109 -15.42 30.61 -22.97
N ILE A 110 -16.56 30.01 -23.37
CA ILE A 110 -16.91 29.78 -24.77
C ILE A 110 -18.13 30.64 -25.11
N LYS A 111 -18.07 31.29 -26.26
CA LYS A 111 -19.16 32.10 -26.78
C LYS A 111 -19.74 31.52 -28.07
N GLU A 112 -20.90 31.95 -28.43
CA GLU A 112 -21.55 31.63 -29.73
C GLU A 112 -21.88 30.15 -29.92
N LEU A 113 -22.11 29.42 -28.81
CA LEU A 113 -22.71 28.08 -28.91
C LEU A 113 -24.16 28.15 -29.27
N VAL A 114 -24.62 27.25 -30.16
CA VAL A 114 -25.98 27.32 -30.75
C VAL A 114 -27.03 26.98 -29.72
N VAL A 115 -28.02 27.85 -29.56
CA VAL A 115 -29.16 27.66 -28.65
C VAL A 115 -29.93 26.38 -28.98
N GLY A 116 -30.29 25.61 -27.95
CA GLY A 116 -31.02 24.35 -28.05
C GLY A 116 -30.19 23.15 -28.49
N LYS A 117 -28.89 23.33 -28.79
CA LYS A 117 -27.99 22.24 -29.11
C LYS A 117 -27.31 21.72 -27.83
N SER A 118 -27.02 20.42 -27.84
CA SER A 118 -26.32 19.76 -26.76
C SER A 118 -24.84 19.63 -27.08
N TYR A 119 -24.01 19.85 -26.05
CA TYR A 119 -22.56 19.76 -26.12
C TYR A 119 -22.07 18.84 -25.02
N THR A 120 -20.99 18.10 -25.27
CA THR A 120 -20.37 17.21 -24.30
C THR A 120 -18.94 17.68 -23.99
N LEU A 121 -18.70 17.98 -22.73
CA LEU A 121 -17.37 18.26 -22.19
C LEU A 121 -16.74 16.95 -21.72
N THR A 122 -15.57 16.64 -22.25
CA THR A 122 -14.81 15.41 -21.93
C THR A 122 -13.41 15.78 -21.47
N GLU A 123 -12.94 15.09 -20.45
CA GLU A 123 -11.57 15.17 -20.02
C GLU A 123 -10.75 14.07 -20.69
N ASN A 124 -9.79 14.45 -21.54
CA ASN A 124 -8.92 13.54 -22.27
C ASN A 124 -7.67 13.15 -21.47
N LYS A 125 -7.27 14.01 -20.53
CA LYS A 125 -6.19 13.77 -19.57
C LYS A 125 -6.44 14.58 -18.31
N PRO A 126 -6.43 13.94 -17.11
CA PRO A 126 -6.59 14.67 -15.87
C PRO A 126 -5.33 15.48 -15.54
N ALA A 127 -5.47 16.41 -14.62
CA ALA A 127 -4.33 17.07 -13.99
C ALA A 127 -3.50 16.05 -13.21
N ASP A 128 -2.20 16.32 -13.05
CA ASP A 128 -1.29 15.42 -12.34
C ASP A 128 -1.74 15.23 -10.88
N GLY A 129 -1.93 13.97 -10.48
CA GLY A 129 -2.41 13.61 -9.15
C GLY A 129 -3.92 13.50 -9.02
N TYR A 130 -4.65 13.57 -10.10
CA TYR A 130 -6.11 13.45 -10.14
C TYR A 130 -6.55 12.29 -11.02
N ALA A 131 -7.76 11.79 -10.79
CA ALA A 131 -8.41 10.81 -11.64
C ALA A 131 -9.31 11.52 -12.66
N THR A 132 -9.41 10.93 -13.85
CA THR A 132 -10.24 11.46 -14.95
C THR A 132 -11.71 11.55 -14.52
N ALA A 133 -12.32 12.71 -14.72
CA ALA A 133 -13.75 12.92 -14.47
C ALA A 133 -14.62 12.26 -15.53
N GLU A 134 -15.88 11.96 -15.16
CA GLU A 134 -16.90 11.58 -16.11
C GLU A 134 -17.26 12.77 -17.02
N SER A 135 -17.54 12.49 -18.31
CA SER A 135 -17.98 13.51 -19.25
C SER A 135 -19.35 14.09 -18.83
N ILE A 136 -19.52 15.39 -19.02
CA ILE A 136 -20.77 16.07 -18.76
C ILE A 136 -21.40 16.57 -20.08
N THR A 137 -22.70 16.42 -20.19
CA THR A 137 -23.47 16.92 -21.36
C THR A 137 -24.44 17.97 -20.91
N PHE A 138 -24.47 19.08 -21.60
CA PHE A 138 -25.38 20.20 -21.33
C PHE A 138 -26.02 20.71 -22.62
N THR A 139 -27.16 21.39 -22.49
CA THR A 139 -27.85 22.02 -23.61
C THR A 139 -27.81 23.53 -23.41
N VAL A 140 -27.47 24.26 -24.48
CA VAL A 140 -27.39 25.73 -24.44
C VAL A 140 -28.78 26.34 -24.40
N GLU A 141 -29.02 27.14 -23.37
CA GLU A 141 -30.28 27.83 -23.16
C GLU A 141 -30.32 29.19 -23.92
N ASN A 142 -31.52 29.67 -24.26
CA ASN A 142 -31.72 30.97 -24.87
C ASN A 142 -31.71 32.07 -23.80
N THR A 143 -30.50 32.41 -23.33
CA THR A 143 -30.28 33.46 -22.33
C THR A 143 -28.95 34.18 -22.54
N ALA A 144 -28.94 35.49 -22.32
CA ALA A 144 -27.75 36.31 -22.33
C ALA A 144 -26.92 36.17 -21.01
N GLU A 145 -27.49 35.53 -19.98
CA GLU A 145 -26.79 35.24 -18.77
C GLU A 145 -25.70 34.16 -19.00
N ILE A 146 -24.60 34.24 -18.23
CA ILE A 146 -23.52 33.24 -18.30
C ILE A 146 -24.06 31.91 -17.76
N GLN A 147 -24.04 30.89 -18.62
CA GLN A 147 -24.42 29.52 -18.27
C GLN A 147 -23.18 28.79 -17.73
N LYS A 148 -23.29 28.24 -16.52
CA LYS A 148 -22.13 27.63 -15.84
C LYS A 148 -22.22 26.13 -15.85
N GLN A 149 -21.12 25.47 -16.21
CA GLN A 149 -20.91 24.03 -16.10
C GLN A 149 -19.64 23.76 -15.32
N VAL A 150 -19.68 22.80 -14.40
CA VAL A 150 -18.54 22.45 -13.53
C VAL A 150 -18.23 20.98 -13.72
N MET A 151 -16.96 20.69 -14.01
CA MET A 151 -16.41 19.34 -14.02
C MET A 151 -15.41 19.22 -12.86
N GLU A 152 -15.65 18.27 -11.97
CA GLU A 152 -14.88 18.09 -10.74
C GLU A 152 -14.00 16.86 -10.81
N ASP A 153 -12.73 16.97 -10.37
CA ASP A 153 -11.83 15.84 -10.22
C ASP A 153 -11.61 15.50 -8.75
N ASP A 154 -11.59 14.21 -8.44
CA ASP A 154 -11.09 13.70 -7.18
C ASP A 154 -9.63 13.27 -7.33
N VAL A 155 -8.88 13.31 -6.22
CA VAL A 155 -7.46 12.96 -6.19
C VAL A 155 -7.24 11.46 -6.31
N THR A 156 -6.11 11.05 -6.88
CA THR A 156 -5.62 9.67 -6.74
C THR A 156 -5.24 9.41 -5.29
N LYS A 157 -5.48 8.20 -4.80
CA LYS A 157 -5.26 7.82 -3.40
C LYS A 157 -4.52 6.48 -3.33
N VAL A 158 -3.36 6.46 -2.70
CA VAL A 158 -2.57 5.25 -2.50
C VAL A 158 -2.37 5.00 -1.01
N LYS A 159 -2.65 3.78 -0.57
CA LYS A 159 -2.43 3.30 0.79
C LYS A 159 -1.34 2.25 0.80
N ILE A 160 -0.22 2.53 1.46
CA ILE A 160 0.93 1.65 1.53
C ILE A 160 1.04 1.05 2.92
N SER A 161 0.95 -0.28 2.98
CA SER A 161 1.15 -1.07 4.20
C SER A 161 2.55 -1.67 4.21
N LYS A 162 3.25 -1.55 5.33
CA LYS A 162 4.51 -2.23 5.61
C LYS A 162 4.28 -3.23 6.73
N THR A 163 4.19 -4.53 6.38
CA THR A 163 3.77 -5.57 7.33
C THR A 163 4.79 -6.70 7.46
N ASP A 164 4.64 -7.54 8.49
CA ASP A 164 5.33 -8.82 8.56
C ASP A 164 4.84 -9.78 7.46
N ILE A 165 5.51 -10.92 7.32
CA ILE A 165 5.17 -11.91 6.30
C ILE A 165 3.74 -12.44 6.41
N THR A 166 3.12 -12.41 7.60
CA THR A 166 1.74 -12.81 7.81
C THR A 166 0.76 -11.78 7.27
N GLY A 167 1.15 -10.49 7.28
CA GLY A 167 0.33 -9.38 6.83
C GLY A 167 -0.66 -8.85 7.90
N ASP A 168 -0.54 -9.34 9.15
CA ASP A 168 -1.50 -9.01 10.20
C ASP A 168 -1.17 -7.70 10.94
N ASN A 169 0.11 -7.32 10.98
CA ASN A 169 0.56 -6.17 11.75
C ASN A 169 1.44 -5.25 10.91
N GLU A 170 1.21 -3.93 11.02
CA GLU A 170 2.14 -2.94 10.50
C GLU A 170 3.48 -3.02 11.25
N ILE A 171 4.58 -2.92 10.51
CA ILE A 171 5.95 -2.87 11.06
C ILE A 171 6.37 -1.40 11.17
N GLU A 172 6.68 -0.98 12.39
CA GLU A 172 7.14 0.39 12.68
C GLU A 172 8.67 0.50 12.57
N GLY A 173 9.14 1.55 11.91
CA GLY A 173 10.57 1.89 11.85
C GLY A 173 11.31 1.48 10.56
N ALA A 174 10.63 0.92 9.56
CA ALA A 174 11.20 0.70 8.24
C ALA A 174 11.37 2.02 7.49
N LYS A 175 12.52 2.23 6.85
CA LYS A 175 12.75 3.41 6.01
C LYS A 175 12.44 3.07 4.55
N LEU A 176 11.44 3.74 3.99
CA LEU A 176 10.87 3.46 2.69
C LEU A 176 11.04 4.66 1.75
N THR A 177 11.23 4.38 0.46
CA THR A 177 11.36 5.37 -0.60
C THR A 177 10.53 4.94 -1.80
N ILE A 178 9.78 5.87 -2.39
CA ILE A 178 9.13 5.72 -3.69
C ILE A 178 9.91 6.50 -4.73
N THR A 179 10.12 5.88 -5.88
CA THR A 179 10.65 6.53 -7.07
C THR A 179 9.70 6.40 -8.24
N ASP A 180 9.70 7.41 -9.12
CA ASP A 180 8.99 7.35 -10.39
C ASP A 180 9.71 6.44 -11.40
N GLU A 181 9.17 6.28 -12.61
CA GLU A 181 9.74 5.47 -13.68
C GLU A 181 11.09 5.99 -14.20
N ASN A 182 11.44 7.25 -13.93
CA ASN A 182 12.72 7.86 -14.27
C ASN A 182 13.76 7.73 -13.15
N GLY A 183 13.38 7.11 -12.01
CA GLY A 183 14.22 6.96 -10.84
C GLY A 183 14.30 8.20 -9.94
N ASN A 184 13.46 9.22 -10.15
CA ASN A 184 13.40 10.37 -9.27
C ASN A 184 12.68 9.99 -7.98
N ILE A 185 13.23 10.44 -6.86
CA ILE A 185 12.58 10.24 -5.55
C ILE A 185 11.32 11.10 -5.49
N VAL A 186 10.18 10.44 -5.27
CA VAL A 186 8.89 11.08 -5.08
C VAL A 186 8.65 11.36 -3.60
N GLU A 187 8.88 10.34 -2.75
CA GLU A 187 8.67 10.44 -1.31
C GLU A 187 9.58 9.48 -0.55
N THR A 188 9.96 9.87 0.68
CA THR A 188 10.69 9.02 1.63
C THR A 188 10.09 9.21 3.01
N TRP A 189 9.77 8.09 3.71
CA TRP A 189 9.20 8.13 5.05
C TRP A 189 9.70 6.97 5.91
N THR A 190 9.35 7.00 7.19
CA THR A 190 9.53 5.88 8.11
C THR A 190 8.17 5.29 8.43
N SER A 191 8.02 3.97 8.32
CA SER A 191 6.77 3.27 8.60
C SER A 191 6.35 3.44 10.06
N GLY A 192 5.05 3.56 10.26
CA GLY A 192 4.39 3.71 11.55
C GLY A 192 3.52 2.51 11.89
N LYS A 193 2.61 2.72 12.85
CA LYS A 193 1.60 1.73 13.26
C LYS A 193 0.42 1.64 12.32
N GLU A 194 0.26 2.63 11.46
CA GLU A 194 -0.79 2.72 10.46
C GLU A 194 -0.17 2.74 9.08
N PRO A 195 -0.90 2.28 8.07
CA PRO A 195 -0.46 2.41 6.69
C PRO A 195 -0.19 3.86 6.31
N HIS A 196 0.77 4.07 5.43
CA HIS A 196 1.08 5.39 4.88
C HIS A 196 0.13 5.73 3.75
N TYR A 197 -0.45 6.94 3.80
CA TYR A 197 -1.36 7.46 2.77
C TYR A 197 -0.66 8.51 1.94
N ILE A 198 -0.79 8.38 0.61
CA ILE A 198 -0.32 9.36 -0.36
C ILE A 198 -1.51 9.77 -1.20
N GLU A 199 -1.78 11.07 -1.25
CA GLU A 199 -2.76 11.68 -2.14
C GLU A 199 -2.05 12.45 -3.24
N LYS A 200 -2.71 12.59 -4.38
CA LYS A 200 -2.21 13.32 -5.55
C LYS A 200 -0.92 12.73 -6.15
N LEU A 201 -0.73 11.40 -6.06
CA LEU A 201 0.34 10.75 -6.79
C LEU A 201 -0.07 10.61 -8.26
N PRO A 202 0.67 11.18 -9.24
CA PRO A 202 0.30 11.12 -10.65
C PRO A 202 0.09 9.69 -11.15
N ILE A 203 -0.83 9.51 -12.10
CA ILE A 203 -1.06 8.23 -12.76
C ILE A 203 0.24 7.77 -13.41
N GLY A 204 0.68 6.53 -13.15
CA GLY A 204 1.94 6.01 -13.68
C GLY A 204 2.52 4.87 -12.86
N LYS A 205 3.75 4.48 -13.22
CA LYS A 205 4.46 3.38 -12.56
C LYS A 205 5.48 3.90 -11.56
N TYR A 206 5.55 3.21 -10.42
CA TYR A 206 6.41 3.56 -9.30
C TYR A 206 7.12 2.32 -8.76
N THR A 207 8.27 2.54 -8.14
CA THR A 207 9.01 1.53 -7.40
C THR A 207 9.04 1.92 -5.93
N LEU A 208 8.57 1.01 -5.07
CA LEU A 208 8.69 1.10 -3.62
C LEU A 208 9.89 0.27 -3.17
N LYS A 209 10.83 0.91 -2.49
CA LYS A 209 12.07 0.32 -1.98
C LYS A 209 12.18 0.52 -0.49
N GLU A 210 12.60 -0.51 0.21
CA GLU A 210 13.04 -0.42 1.59
C GLU A 210 14.53 -0.14 1.66
N GLU A 211 14.90 0.98 2.25
CA GLU A 211 16.32 1.37 2.45
C GLU A 211 16.89 0.76 3.73
N GLN A 212 16.04 0.52 4.71
CA GLN A 212 16.41 -0.05 6.00
C GLN A 212 15.20 -0.74 6.63
N ALA A 213 15.38 -2.00 7.06
CA ALA A 213 14.39 -2.72 7.85
C ALA A 213 14.59 -2.47 9.36
N PRO A 214 13.53 -2.62 10.17
CA PRO A 214 13.65 -2.54 11.62
C PRO A 214 14.42 -3.71 12.22
N ASN A 215 14.85 -3.54 13.46
CA ASN A 215 15.59 -4.58 14.21
C ASN A 215 14.85 -5.93 14.21
N GLY A 216 15.56 -6.99 13.84
CA GLY A 216 15.03 -8.35 13.76
C GLY A 216 14.44 -8.73 12.40
N TYR A 217 14.27 -7.79 11.51
CA TYR A 217 13.74 -8.00 10.15
C TYR A 217 14.85 -7.92 9.11
N VAL A 218 14.57 -8.43 7.93
CA VAL A 218 15.44 -8.37 6.76
C VAL A 218 14.80 -7.47 5.72
N VAL A 219 15.61 -6.62 5.07
CA VAL A 219 15.14 -5.73 3.99
C VAL A 219 14.37 -6.52 2.94
N ALA A 220 13.16 -6.06 2.64
CA ALA A 220 12.33 -6.63 1.59
C ALA A 220 12.91 -6.34 0.19
N GLU A 221 12.60 -7.20 -0.76
CA GLU A 221 12.83 -6.90 -2.16
C GLU A 221 11.97 -5.70 -2.59
N GLU A 222 12.53 -4.88 -3.49
CA GLU A 222 11.79 -3.77 -4.06
C GLU A 222 10.58 -4.27 -4.87
N ILE A 223 9.48 -3.52 -4.83
CA ILE A 223 8.27 -3.84 -5.58
C ILE A 223 7.89 -2.68 -6.49
N THR A 224 7.39 -3.01 -7.68
CA THR A 224 6.79 -2.02 -8.59
C THR A 224 5.27 -2.06 -8.45
N PHE A 225 4.65 -0.88 -8.51
CA PHE A 225 3.21 -0.74 -8.52
C PHE A 225 2.79 0.34 -9.52
N GLU A 226 1.53 0.33 -9.91
CA GLU A 226 0.95 1.31 -10.82
C GLU A 226 -0.13 2.10 -10.10
N VAL A 227 -0.09 3.42 -10.22
CA VAL A 227 -1.19 4.30 -9.85
C VAL A 227 -2.13 4.36 -11.04
N ALA A 228 -3.27 3.71 -10.91
CA ALA A 228 -4.30 3.66 -11.93
C ALA A 228 -5.15 4.95 -11.92
N ASP A 229 -5.83 5.19 -13.04
CA ASP A 229 -6.78 6.29 -13.21
C ASP A 229 -8.08 6.00 -12.44
N THR A 230 -8.06 6.29 -11.16
CA THR A 230 -9.21 6.12 -10.25
C THR A 230 -9.03 6.93 -8.97
N ALA A 231 -10.13 7.46 -8.45
CA ALA A 231 -10.20 8.12 -7.15
C ALA A 231 -10.34 7.12 -5.98
N GLU A 232 -10.51 5.83 -6.27
CA GLU A 232 -10.56 4.78 -5.27
C GLU A 232 -9.21 4.58 -4.57
N ILE A 233 -9.25 4.14 -3.30
CA ILE A 233 -8.02 3.86 -2.55
C ILE A 233 -7.33 2.62 -3.13
N GLN A 234 -6.17 2.81 -3.73
CA GLN A 234 -5.32 1.77 -4.26
C GLN A 234 -4.38 1.27 -3.16
N LYS A 235 -4.29 -0.06 -2.99
CA LYS A 235 -3.56 -0.67 -1.87
C LYS A 235 -2.27 -1.29 -2.37
N VAL A 236 -1.17 -0.96 -1.72
CA VAL A 236 0.17 -1.52 -1.93
C VAL A 236 0.65 -2.11 -0.61
N ALA A 237 1.21 -3.32 -0.62
CA ALA A 237 1.74 -3.95 0.58
C ALA A 237 3.16 -4.46 0.33
N MET A 238 4.10 -4.05 1.19
CA MET A 238 5.45 -4.58 1.26
C MET A 238 5.59 -5.38 2.54
N LYS A 239 6.15 -6.60 2.43
CA LYS A 239 6.24 -7.53 3.55
C LYS A 239 7.68 -7.85 3.88
N ASP A 240 8.02 -7.84 5.18
CA ASP A 240 9.31 -8.27 5.67
C ASP A 240 9.26 -9.67 6.25
N ASP A 241 10.32 -10.43 6.01
CA ASP A 241 10.59 -11.63 6.80
C ASP A 241 11.51 -11.29 7.98
N THR A 242 11.44 -12.11 9.00
CA THR A 242 12.32 -12.00 10.17
C THR A 242 13.67 -12.67 9.89
N ALA A 243 14.74 -12.12 10.43
CA ALA A 243 16.02 -12.82 10.43
C ALA A 243 15.90 -14.18 11.13
N LYS A 244 16.63 -15.18 10.63
CA LYS A 244 16.61 -16.56 11.15
C LYS A 244 17.98 -16.93 11.74
N GLY A 245 17.96 -17.88 12.65
CA GLY A 245 19.17 -18.51 13.19
C GLY A 245 19.42 -19.88 12.54
N ARG A 246 20.68 -20.28 12.49
CA ARG A 246 21.12 -21.63 12.13
C ARG A 246 22.20 -22.07 13.08
N LEU A 247 21.99 -23.21 13.73
CA LEU A 247 23.01 -23.83 14.62
C LEU A 247 23.84 -24.82 13.82
N ILE A 248 25.14 -24.72 13.93
CA ILE A 248 26.12 -25.68 13.43
C ILE A 248 26.82 -26.31 14.65
N ILE A 249 26.79 -27.63 14.75
CA ILE A 249 27.51 -28.39 15.81
C ILE A 249 28.84 -28.85 15.23
N GLU A 250 29.93 -28.63 15.98
CA GLU A 250 31.21 -29.23 15.75
C GLU A 250 31.51 -30.20 16.92
N LYS A 251 31.44 -31.50 16.68
CA LYS A 251 31.62 -32.57 17.64
C LYS A 251 32.99 -33.20 17.50
N THR A 252 33.80 -33.14 18.57
CA THR A 252 35.17 -33.64 18.54
C THR A 252 35.56 -34.43 19.82
N ASP A 253 36.55 -35.27 19.68
CA ASP A 253 37.24 -35.90 20.79
C ASP A 253 38.00 -34.83 21.62
N LYS A 254 37.83 -34.86 22.93
CA LYS A 254 38.35 -33.83 23.83
C LYS A 254 39.88 -33.76 23.83
N ASP A 255 40.56 -34.91 23.70
CA ASP A 255 42.00 -35.00 23.82
C ASP A 255 42.72 -34.85 22.48
N THR A 256 42.16 -35.42 21.42
CA THR A 256 42.81 -35.49 20.10
C THR A 256 42.29 -34.45 19.12
N GLY A 257 41.09 -33.91 19.37
CA GLY A 257 40.40 -33.02 18.43
C GLY A 257 39.82 -33.73 17.19
N ALA A 258 39.86 -35.08 17.15
CA ALA A 258 39.31 -35.84 16.04
C ALA A 258 37.80 -35.68 15.96
N ALA A 259 37.24 -35.61 14.71
CA ALA A 259 35.82 -35.51 14.50
C ALA A 259 35.07 -36.77 15.00
N LEU A 260 33.89 -36.55 15.59
CA LEU A 260 33.06 -37.61 16.15
C LEU A 260 31.68 -37.65 15.47
N LYS A 261 31.44 -38.76 14.77
CA LYS A 261 30.16 -39.05 14.12
C LYS A 261 29.18 -39.74 15.05
N ASP A 262 27.91 -39.80 14.62
CA ASP A 262 26.82 -40.55 15.25
C ASP A 262 26.50 -40.11 16.69
N ALA A 263 26.89 -38.89 17.08
CA ALA A 263 26.36 -38.24 18.25
C ALA A 263 24.98 -37.70 18.00
N GLU A 264 24.02 -37.98 18.88
CA GLU A 264 22.65 -37.48 18.75
C GLU A 264 22.41 -36.36 19.77
N PHE A 265 21.79 -35.27 19.28
CA PHE A 265 21.47 -34.10 20.09
C PHE A 265 19.99 -33.76 19.95
N GLU A 266 19.39 -33.27 21.00
CA GLU A 266 18.13 -32.54 20.98
C GLU A 266 18.38 -31.06 21.15
N LEU A 267 17.88 -30.28 20.23
CA LEU A 267 17.72 -28.83 20.37
C LEU A 267 16.38 -28.55 21.01
N ARG A 268 16.37 -27.90 22.16
CA ARG A 268 15.17 -27.61 22.94
C ARG A 268 14.96 -26.09 23.05
N ASP A 269 13.71 -25.67 23.10
CA ASP A 269 13.36 -24.27 23.40
C ASP A 269 13.50 -23.97 24.91
N ALA A 270 13.20 -22.70 25.28
CA ALA A 270 13.28 -22.25 26.66
C ALA A 270 12.37 -23.00 27.62
N ASP A 271 11.25 -23.56 27.11
CA ASP A 271 10.28 -24.36 27.88
C ASP A 271 10.67 -25.84 27.96
N GLY A 272 11.77 -26.22 27.32
CA GLY A 272 12.31 -27.58 27.30
C GLY A 272 11.66 -28.49 26.26
N LYS A 273 10.84 -27.96 25.38
CA LYS A 273 10.24 -28.70 24.26
C LYS A 273 11.29 -28.94 23.17
N VAL A 274 11.38 -30.17 22.68
CA VAL A 274 12.27 -30.52 21.58
C VAL A 274 11.78 -29.81 20.31
N VAL A 275 12.65 -29.00 19.73
CA VAL A 275 12.46 -28.29 18.47
C VAL A 275 12.96 -29.13 17.30
N GLU A 276 14.16 -29.75 17.48
CA GLU A 276 14.80 -30.56 16.44
C GLU A 276 15.74 -31.60 17.08
N THR A 277 15.94 -32.70 16.37
CA THR A 277 16.97 -33.73 16.72
C THR A 277 18.01 -33.73 15.64
N LEU A 278 19.28 -33.69 16.04
CA LEU A 278 20.46 -33.54 15.18
C LEU A 278 21.41 -34.71 15.41
N THR A 279 21.97 -35.24 14.32
CA THR A 279 22.98 -36.33 14.39
C THR A 279 24.23 -35.87 13.64
N THR A 280 25.42 -36.05 14.25
CA THR A 280 26.67 -35.66 13.62
C THR A 280 27.08 -36.63 12.51
N ASP A 281 27.59 -36.04 11.43
CA ASP A 281 28.12 -36.75 10.26
C ASP A 281 29.58 -37.27 10.50
N GLU A 282 30.19 -37.83 9.45
CA GLU A 282 31.56 -38.35 9.49
C GLU A 282 32.62 -37.28 9.79
N ASN A 283 32.31 -36.01 9.59
CA ASN A 283 33.15 -34.87 9.90
C ASN A 283 32.88 -34.29 11.31
N GLY A 284 31.96 -34.91 12.07
CA GLY A 284 31.56 -34.42 13.38
C GLY A 284 30.60 -33.22 13.30
N HIS A 285 30.01 -32.95 12.15
CA HIS A 285 29.13 -31.81 11.96
C HIS A 285 27.64 -32.22 11.97
N ALA A 286 26.82 -31.35 12.55
CA ALA A 286 25.36 -31.37 12.35
C ALA A 286 24.87 -29.93 12.22
N THR A 287 23.84 -29.70 11.39
CA THR A 287 23.32 -28.38 11.10
C THR A 287 21.80 -28.37 11.28
N SER A 288 21.28 -27.41 12.04
CA SER A 288 19.83 -27.24 12.23
C SER A 288 19.13 -26.67 11.01
N GLY A 289 17.83 -26.82 10.97
CA GLY A 289 16.94 -25.98 10.16
C GLY A 289 17.01 -24.52 10.56
N LEU A 290 16.15 -23.71 9.96
CA LEU A 290 16.03 -22.28 10.29
C LEU A 290 15.23 -22.11 11.59
N LEU A 291 15.80 -21.38 12.53
CA LEU A 291 15.27 -21.14 13.87
C LEU A 291 14.84 -19.67 14.00
N ALA A 292 13.82 -19.40 14.80
CA ALA A 292 13.48 -18.04 15.17
C ALA A 292 14.60 -17.43 16.03
N ILE A 293 15.03 -16.21 15.74
CA ILE A 293 16.02 -15.50 16.57
C ILE A 293 15.38 -14.83 17.79
N GLY A 294 14.05 -14.71 17.82
CA GLY A 294 13.31 -14.08 18.90
C GLY A 294 11.81 -14.13 18.72
N THR A 295 11.13 -13.44 19.61
CA THR A 295 9.69 -13.19 19.56
C THR A 295 9.44 -11.76 19.10
N TYR A 296 8.27 -11.55 18.48
CA TYR A 296 7.84 -10.25 17.99
C TYR A 296 6.50 -9.90 18.64
N LYS A 297 6.33 -8.64 18.98
CA LYS A 297 5.12 -8.10 19.55
C LYS A 297 4.79 -6.77 18.88
N ASP A 298 3.55 -6.65 18.40
CA ASP A 298 3.08 -5.44 17.72
C ASP A 298 4.04 -5.00 16.59
N GLY A 299 4.48 -5.96 15.75
CA GLY A 299 5.42 -5.71 14.64
C GLY A 299 6.86 -5.35 15.05
N LYS A 300 7.23 -5.49 16.32
CA LYS A 300 8.57 -5.17 16.83
C LYS A 300 9.26 -6.40 17.42
N PHE A 301 10.58 -6.51 17.24
CA PHE A 301 11.40 -7.49 17.95
C PHE A 301 11.30 -7.24 19.46
N ASP A 302 10.76 -8.21 20.20
CA ASP A 302 10.49 -8.10 21.64
C ASP A 302 11.57 -8.72 22.49
N LYS A 303 11.89 -10.00 22.25
CA LYS A 303 12.83 -10.75 23.06
C LYS A 303 13.58 -11.80 22.23
N ALA A 304 14.91 -11.91 22.45
CA ALA A 304 15.72 -12.95 21.85
C ALA A 304 15.24 -14.36 22.29
N ALA A 305 15.24 -15.31 21.36
CA ALA A 305 14.98 -16.71 21.64
C ALA A 305 16.24 -17.34 22.25
N THR A 306 16.02 -18.20 23.22
CA THR A 306 17.08 -19.03 23.83
C THR A 306 16.75 -20.48 23.55
N TYR A 307 17.74 -21.21 23.06
CA TYR A 307 17.68 -22.66 22.87
C TYR A 307 18.72 -23.35 23.73
N TYR A 308 18.53 -24.63 23.97
CA TYR A 308 19.45 -25.49 24.70
C TYR A 308 19.76 -26.72 23.86
N LEU A 309 21.03 -26.93 23.57
CA LEU A 309 21.54 -28.14 22.93
C LEU A 309 21.93 -29.16 24.00
N VAL A 310 21.39 -30.35 23.90
CA VAL A 310 21.62 -31.46 24.85
C VAL A 310 22.00 -32.70 24.08
N GLU A 311 23.13 -33.33 24.41
CA GLU A 311 23.50 -34.63 23.86
C GLU A 311 22.59 -35.71 24.46
N THR A 312 21.97 -36.52 23.64
CA THR A 312 21.08 -37.63 24.06
C THR A 312 21.72 -38.99 23.86
N LYS A 313 22.73 -39.03 22.97
CA LYS A 313 23.53 -40.24 22.74
C LYS A 313 24.94 -39.85 22.30
N ALA A 314 25.91 -40.32 23.04
CA ALA A 314 27.34 -40.18 22.71
C ALA A 314 27.74 -41.12 21.56
N PRO A 315 28.80 -40.79 20.80
CA PRO A 315 29.44 -41.74 19.90
C PRO A 315 29.92 -43.00 20.60
N GLU A 316 30.03 -44.10 19.86
CA GLU A 316 30.54 -45.38 20.43
C GLU A 316 31.94 -45.23 21.04
N GLY A 317 32.08 -45.65 22.27
CA GLY A 317 33.36 -45.57 23.02
C GLY A 317 33.57 -44.24 23.74
N TYR A 318 32.59 -43.37 23.77
CA TYR A 318 32.65 -42.08 24.45
C TYR A 318 31.63 -41.95 25.58
N GLN A 319 31.95 -41.10 26.54
CA GLN A 319 31.08 -40.77 27.66
C GLN A 319 30.07 -39.69 27.21
N LEU A 320 28.78 -39.84 27.59
CA LEU A 320 27.75 -38.86 27.33
C LEU A 320 28.06 -37.53 28.04
N ASP A 321 27.96 -36.41 27.30
CA ASP A 321 28.00 -35.07 27.85
C ASP A 321 26.59 -34.62 28.23
N GLU A 322 26.28 -34.61 29.53
CA GLU A 322 24.98 -34.19 30.05
C GLU A 322 24.83 -32.64 30.13
N THR A 323 25.84 -31.90 29.66
CA THR A 323 25.84 -30.44 29.72
C THR A 323 24.79 -29.86 28.80
N LYS A 324 24.06 -28.89 29.32
CA LYS A 324 23.16 -28.08 28.51
C LYS A 324 23.93 -26.90 27.94
N HIS A 325 24.10 -26.87 26.61
CA HIS A 325 24.74 -25.75 25.94
C HIS A 325 23.69 -24.74 25.52
N GLU A 326 23.78 -23.52 26.04
CA GLU A 326 22.89 -22.42 25.67
C GLU A 326 23.25 -21.91 24.28
N VAL A 327 22.22 -21.72 23.41
CA VAL A 327 22.35 -21.23 22.05
C VAL A 327 21.43 -20.03 21.90
N THR A 328 22.00 -18.90 21.56
CA THR A 328 21.29 -17.65 21.25
C THR A 328 21.78 -17.08 19.94
N PHE A 329 20.89 -16.38 19.23
CA PHE A 329 21.23 -15.70 18.00
C PHE A 329 21.14 -14.20 18.21
N THR A 330 22.24 -13.50 17.95
CA THR A 330 22.29 -12.05 18.05
C THR A 330 22.02 -11.45 16.66
N TYR A 331 20.96 -10.65 16.53
CA TYR A 331 20.70 -9.93 15.28
C TYR A 331 21.89 -9.08 14.87
N VAL A 332 22.30 -9.17 13.61
CA VAL A 332 23.48 -8.49 13.07
C VAL A 332 23.08 -7.21 12.36
N ASP A 333 22.35 -7.36 11.25
CA ASP A 333 21.84 -6.27 10.43
C ASP A 333 20.67 -6.75 9.55
N ASP A 334 20.07 -5.83 8.83
CA ASP A 334 18.92 -6.07 7.95
C ASP A 334 19.27 -6.71 6.60
N LYS A 335 20.56 -7.01 6.36
CA LYS A 335 21.06 -7.68 5.15
C LYS A 335 21.53 -9.10 5.42
N THR A 336 21.50 -9.52 6.68
CA THR A 336 21.91 -10.86 7.13
C THR A 336 20.67 -11.71 7.43
N PRO A 337 20.10 -12.42 6.43
CA PRO A 337 18.86 -13.19 6.60
C PRO A 337 19.04 -14.42 7.50
N VAL A 338 20.24 -14.99 7.56
CA VAL A 338 20.55 -16.17 8.39
C VAL A 338 21.79 -15.90 9.21
N ILE A 339 21.65 -15.99 10.53
CA ILE A 339 22.71 -15.84 11.52
C ILE A 339 23.18 -17.22 11.93
N GLU A 340 24.41 -17.57 11.62
CA GLU A 340 24.99 -18.87 11.95
C GLU A 340 25.75 -18.80 13.28
N VAL A 341 25.51 -19.80 14.16
CA VAL A 341 26.20 -19.98 15.42
C VAL A 341 26.82 -21.38 15.44
N ILE A 342 28.12 -21.45 15.73
CA ILE A 342 28.86 -22.70 15.86
C ILE A 342 28.96 -23.08 17.33
N GLN A 343 28.38 -24.23 17.68
CA GLN A 343 28.51 -24.82 19.01
C GLN A 343 29.54 -25.96 18.97
N LYS A 344 30.67 -25.76 19.66
CA LYS A 344 31.68 -26.81 19.83
C LYS A 344 31.33 -27.66 21.02
N VAL A 345 31.26 -28.97 20.82
CA VAL A 345 30.98 -29.96 21.87
C VAL A 345 32.01 -31.08 21.79
N THR A 346 32.57 -31.46 22.93
CA THR A 346 33.58 -32.51 23.01
C THR A 346 33.11 -33.68 23.88
N ASN A 347 33.54 -34.91 23.59
CA ASN A 347 33.38 -36.04 24.49
C ASN A 347 34.72 -36.60 24.93
N GLU A 348 34.75 -37.15 26.13
CA GLU A 348 35.85 -37.93 26.65
C GLU A 348 35.70 -39.40 26.28
N LYS A 349 36.78 -40.09 25.92
CA LYS A 349 36.76 -41.54 25.74
C LYS A 349 36.42 -42.24 27.04
N LEU A 350 35.66 -43.30 26.96
CA LEU A 350 35.50 -44.21 28.06
C LEU A 350 36.87 -44.80 28.44
N PRO A 351 37.18 -44.94 29.74
CA PRO A 351 38.41 -45.59 30.15
C PRO A 351 38.52 -46.95 29.48
N GLU A 352 39.67 -47.26 28.86
CA GLU A 352 39.92 -48.60 28.39
C GLU A 352 39.88 -49.54 29.61
N ASP A 353 39.05 -50.60 29.51
CA ASP A 353 39.10 -51.66 30.52
C ASP A 353 40.53 -52.16 30.55
N THR A 354 41.27 -51.75 31.55
CA THR A 354 42.59 -52.33 31.81
C THR A 354 42.33 -53.81 32.03
N PRO A 355 42.94 -54.70 31.19
CA PRO A 355 42.72 -56.13 31.38
C PRO A 355 43.14 -56.48 32.81
N PHE A 356 42.25 -57.13 33.58
CA PHE A 356 42.54 -57.69 34.91
C PHE A 356 43.80 -58.50 34.76
N VAL A 357 44.92 -57.99 35.26
CA VAL A 357 46.11 -58.80 35.44
C VAL A 357 45.73 -59.83 36.50
N SER A 358 45.45 -61.04 36.08
CA SER A 358 45.22 -62.14 36.98
C SER A 358 46.50 -62.32 37.83
N ASN A 359 46.44 -61.90 39.06
CA ASN A 359 47.48 -62.26 40.03
C ASN A 359 47.66 -63.76 40.03
N PRO A 360 48.89 -64.24 40.04
CA PRO A 360 49.14 -65.68 40.10
C PRO A 360 48.52 -66.25 41.38
N LYS A 361 47.73 -67.32 41.20
CA LYS A 361 47.07 -68.06 42.28
C LYS A 361 48.09 -68.44 43.38
N THR A 362 48.10 -67.72 44.47
CA THR A 362 48.53 -68.24 45.76
C THR A 362 47.33 -68.94 46.35
N GLY A 363 47.38 -70.25 46.56
CA GLY A 363 46.26 -71.06 46.95
C GLY A 363 45.70 -70.67 48.31
N ASP A 364 44.59 -69.95 48.29
CA ASP A 364 43.69 -69.77 49.40
C ASP A 364 42.24 -69.67 48.86
N ASP A 365 41.47 -70.68 49.20
CA ASP A 365 40.08 -70.86 48.73
C ASP A 365 39.05 -70.00 49.54
N THR A 366 39.33 -68.76 49.76
CA THR A 366 38.38 -67.87 50.36
C THR A 366 37.58 -67.13 49.30
N ASN A 367 36.31 -67.42 49.31
CA ASN A 367 35.31 -66.92 48.37
C ASN A 367 35.10 -65.40 48.55
N LEU A 368 35.80 -64.55 47.72
CA LEU A 368 35.77 -63.07 47.71
C LEU A 368 34.60 -62.42 46.89
N TRP A 369 33.49 -63.14 46.86
CA TRP A 369 32.36 -62.63 46.13
C TRP A 369 31.44 -61.71 46.95
N ILE A 370 31.64 -61.51 48.22
CA ILE A 370 30.73 -60.79 49.11
C ILE A 370 30.98 -59.26 49.21
N PRO A 371 32.20 -58.71 48.97
CA PRO A 371 32.39 -57.27 49.09
C PRO A 371 32.06 -56.47 47.86
N ALA A 372 32.02 -57.08 46.64
CA ALA A 372 31.76 -56.32 45.39
C ALA A 372 30.28 -55.99 45.18
N LEU A 373 29.35 -56.66 45.87
CA LEU A 373 27.93 -56.43 45.73
C LEU A 373 27.36 -55.30 46.65
N CYS A 374 28.19 -54.87 47.64
CA CYS A 374 27.74 -53.81 48.57
C CYS A 374 28.04 -52.40 48.13
N LEU A 375 28.80 -52.17 47.04
CA LEU A 375 29.10 -50.84 46.55
C LEU A 375 28.16 -50.29 45.45
N ILE A 376 27.32 -51.15 44.89
CA ILE A 376 26.34 -50.75 43.87
C ILE A 376 24.97 -50.39 44.47
N LEU A 377 24.74 -50.63 45.74
CA LEU A 377 23.44 -50.37 46.41
C LEU A 377 23.40 -49.15 47.33
N SER A 378 24.50 -48.35 47.40
CA SER A 378 24.54 -47.14 48.24
C SER A 378 24.29 -45.82 47.49
N ALA A 379 24.09 -45.84 46.19
CA ALA A 379 23.75 -44.64 45.42
C ALA A 379 22.26 -44.47 45.05
N GLY A 380 21.42 -45.37 45.50
CA GLY A 380 20.00 -45.35 45.12
C GLY A 380 19.02 -45.36 46.28
N GLY A 381 19.11 -44.42 47.22
CA GLY A 381 18.19 -44.47 48.32
C GLY A 381 18.20 -43.31 49.30
N LEU A 382 17.74 -42.17 48.85
CA LEU A 382 17.27 -41.11 49.76
C LEU A 382 16.32 -40.13 49.02
N ILE A 383 15.20 -40.66 48.57
CA ILE A 383 14.00 -39.83 48.36
C ILE A 383 12.80 -40.61 48.87
N GLY A 384 12.29 -40.22 49.97
CA GLY A 384 11.03 -40.73 50.48
C GLY A 384 10.83 -40.45 51.95
N MET A 385 9.92 -39.60 52.22
CA MET A 385 9.14 -39.43 53.44
C MET A 385 9.24 -38.07 54.10
N GLY A 386 8.25 -37.35 53.87
CA GLY A 386 7.89 -36.17 54.64
C GLY A 386 6.44 -35.79 54.35
N VAL A 387 5.55 -36.78 54.57
CA VAL A 387 4.08 -36.57 54.51
C VAL A 387 3.57 -36.20 55.89
N ALA A 388 2.67 -35.23 55.86
CA ALA A 388 1.53 -35.04 56.73
C ALA A 388 1.65 -34.27 58.04
N SER A 389 0.88 -33.35 58.10
CA SER A 389 -0.24 -33.07 59.01
C SER A 389 -0.13 -31.69 59.69
N ARG A 390 -1.10 -30.87 59.65
CA ARG A 390 -2.41 -30.76 60.24
C ARG A 390 -3.00 -29.37 59.99
N ARG A 391 -4.16 -29.32 59.41
CA ARG A 391 -5.46 -28.96 60.04
C ARG A 391 -5.43 -27.91 61.15
N LYS A 392 -6.05 -26.78 60.98
CA LYS A 392 -7.38 -26.43 61.47
C LYS A 392 -7.64 -24.93 61.65
N LYS A 393 -8.74 -24.47 61.06
CA LYS A 393 -9.81 -23.61 61.64
C LYS A 393 -9.41 -22.20 62.19
N LYS A 394 -10.03 -21.13 61.82
CA LYS A 394 -11.43 -20.76 62.08
C LYS A 394 -11.67 -19.28 61.69
N LYS A 395 -12.81 -19.06 61.01
CA LYS A 395 -13.85 -18.08 61.29
C LYS A 395 -13.55 -16.60 61.55
N GLY A 396 -14.32 -15.80 60.85
CA GLY A 396 -15.12 -14.68 61.40
C GLY A 396 -14.65 -13.36 60.77
N GLY A 397 -15.40 -12.70 59.93
CA GLY A 397 -16.60 -12.00 60.28
C GLY A 397 -16.29 -10.51 60.29
N ARG A 398 -16.63 -9.84 59.28
CA ARG A 398 -17.57 -8.71 59.20
C ARG A 398 -17.51 -8.13 57.80
#